data_5d0c571e2cc4d39edec70c037f837a61
#
_entry.id   5d0c571e2cc4d39edec70c037f837a61
#
_cell.length_a   1.000
_cell.length_b   1.000
_cell.length_c   1.000
_cell.angle_alpha   90.00
_cell.angle_beta   90.00
_cell.angle_gamma   90.00
#
_symmetry.space_group_name_H-M   'P 1'
#
loop_
_entity.id
_entity.type
_entity.pdbx_description
1 polymer ?
#
loop_
_entity_poly.entity_id
_entity_poly.type
_entity_poly.pdbx_seq_one_letter_code
_entity_poly.pdbx_strand_id
1 'polypeptide(L)'
;SYKNRYRVISVEQTTLLENAYEAVALASQIGRVSVVTTKTRTYTMPLLDNFNITQFFEIITGRENVQNPKPHPEPILVTLEQMNYDKNRDSVWMIGDTKLDLIAAREANVNSIGVLCGYGNEEELREYTSIVEADALNAIKYLKSL
;
A
#
# COMPACT_ATOMS: atom_id res chain seq x y z
N SER A 1 16.41 -10.67 -2.49
CA SER A 1 17.30 -10.71 -1.33
C SER A 1 16.57 -11.27 -0.11
N TYR A 2 17.32 -11.52 0.95
CA TYR A 2 16.77 -12.01 2.21
C TYR A 2 15.68 -11.05 2.75
N LYS A 3 15.95 -9.75 2.72
CA LYS A 3 15.01 -8.75 3.22
C LYS A 3 13.70 -8.72 2.44
N ASN A 4 13.74 -8.98 1.12
CA ASN A 4 12.55 -8.94 0.29
C ASN A 4 11.52 -10.01 0.66
N ARG A 5 11.97 -11.09 1.30
CA ARG A 5 11.10 -12.19 1.70
C ARG A 5 10.26 -11.86 2.94
N TYR A 6 10.65 -10.82 3.68
CA TYR A 6 10.07 -10.50 4.98
C TYR A 6 9.44 -9.12 5.04
N ARG A 7 9.24 -8.49 3.90
CA ARG A 7 8.57 -7.20 3.84
C ARG A 7 7.41 -7.28 2.85
N VAL A 8 6.23 -6.85 3.31
CA VAL A 8 5.03 -6.80 2.48
C VAL A 8 4.58 -5.35 2.42
N ILE A 9 4.44 -4.82 1.21
CA ILE A 9 4.12 -3.42 0.97
C ILE A 9 2.78 -3.35 0.23
N SER A 10 1.75 -2.82 0.89
CA SER A 10 0.45 -2.60 0.29
C SER A 10 0.28 -1.12 -0.01
N VAL A 11 -0.11 -0.79 -1.23
CA VAL A 11 -0.27 0.61 -1.64
C VAL A 11 -1.71 0.88 -2.06
N GLU A 12 -2.19 2.09 -1.76
CA GLU A 12 -3.44 2.59 -2.32
C GLU A 12 -3.18 3.10 -3.72
N GLN A 13 -4.06 2.76 -4.65
CA GLN A 13 -3.87 3.09 -6.06
C GLN A 13 -3.66 4.60 -6.31
N THR A 14 -4.36 5.46 -5.56
CA THR A 14 -4.26 6.90 -5.75
C THR A 14 -2.90 7.48 -5.37
N THR A 15 -2.07 6.73 -4.62
CA THR A 15 -0.71 7.17 -4.32
C THR A 15 0.24 7.02 -5.50
N LEU A 16 -0.21 6.35 -6.57
CA LEU A 16 0.63 5.99 -7.72
C LEU A 16 0.41 6.93 -8.91
N LEU A 17 0.19 8.23 -8.64
CA LEU A 17 -0.03 9.22 -9.71
C LEU A 17 1.28 9.77 -10.26
N GLU A 18 2.28 9.99 -9.41
CA GLU A 18 3.58 10.53 -9.80
C GLU A 18 4.66 9.50 -9.53
N ASN A 19 5.62 9.39 -10.45
CA ASN A 19 6.75 8.47 -10.30
C ASN A 19 6.31 7.03 -10.02
N ALA A 20 5.15 6.65 -10.57
CA ALA A 20 4.55 5.34 -10.26
C ALA A 20 5.48 4.19 -10.60
N TYR A 21 6.08 4.20 -11.79
CA TYR A 21 6.97 3.11 -12.21
C TYR A 21 8.19 3.01 -11.29
N GLU A 22 8.84 4.15 -11.02
CA GLU A 22 10.03 4.17 -10.16
C GLU A 22 9.69 3.67 -8.75
N ALA A 23 8.57 4.14 -8.19
CA ALA A 23 8.16 3.75 -6.85
C ALA A 23 7.89 2.25 -6.75
N VAL A 24 7.11 1.71 -7.70
CA VAL A 24 6.70 0.31 -7.64
C VAL A 24 7.84 -0.63 -7.99
N ALA A 25 8.67 -0.25 -8.97
CA ALA A 25 9.86 -1.05 -9.31
C ALA A 25 10.79 -1.16 -8.12
N LEU A 26 11.05 -0.04 -7.42
CA LEU A 26 11.87 -0.06 -6.21
C LEU A 26 11.22 -0.90 -5.12
N ALA A 27 9.90 -0.74 -4.92
CA ALA A 27 9.17 -1.52 -3.92
C ALA A 27 9.32 -3.02 -4.17
N SER A 28 9.23 -3.45 -5.43
CA SER A 28 9.38 -4.87 -5.77
C SER A 28 10.78 -5.40 -5.51
N GLN A 29 11.78 -4.52 -5.48
CA GLN A 29 13.16 -4.92 -5.15
C GLN A 29 13.37 -5.11 -3.64
N ILE A 30 12.56 -4.44 -2.82
CA ILE A 30 12.75 -4.45 -1.36
C ILE A 30 11.66 -5.22 -0.62
N GLY A 31 10.63 -5.71 -1.32
CA GLY A 31 9.55 -6.45 -0.68
C GLY A 31 8.56 -7.01 -1.69
N ARG A 32 7.51 -7.62 -1.16
CA ARG A 32 6.38 -8.14 -1.93
C ARG A 32 5.32 -7.05 -1.97
N VAL A 33 4.77 -6.77 -3.14
CA VAL A 33 3.93 -5.59 -3.34
C VAL A 33 2.51 -5.98 -3.71
N SER A 34 1.52 -5.26 -3.15
CA SER A 34 0.11 -5.43 -3.48
C SER A 34 -0.59 -4.08 -3.53
N VAL A 35 -1.76 -4.05 -4.18
CA VAL A 35 -2.64 -2.88 -4.21
C VAL A 35 -3.87 -3.18 -3.37
N VAL A 36 -4.26 -2.22 -2.52
CA VAL A 36 -5.48 -2.28 -1.72
C VAL A 36 -6.24 -0.98 -1.97
N THR A 37 -7.33 -1.04 -2.72
CA THR A 37 -8.04 0.15 -3.14
C THR A 37 -9.55 0.04 -2.90
N THR A 38 -10.22 1.19 -2.73
CA THR A 38 -11.67 1.26 -2.65
C THR A 38 -12.32 1.28 -4.04
N LYS A 39 -11.52 1.42 -5.10
CA LYS A 39 -12.03 1.34 -6.47
C LYS A 39 -12.16 -0.11 -6.90
N THR A 40 -12.97 -0.36 -7.95
CA THR A 40 -13.09 -1.72 -8.48
C THR A 40 -11.82 -2.12 -9.22
N ARG A 41 -11.62 -3.43 -9.37
CA ARG A 41 -10.51 -3.92 -10.18
C ARG A 41 -10.69 -3.52 -11.65
N THR A 42 -11.93 -3.52 -12.13
CA THR A 42 -12.25 -3.07 -13.50
C THR A 42 -11.75 -1.64 -13.75
N TYR A 43 -11.87 -0.78 -12.76
CA TYR A 43 -11.36 0.60 -12.83
C TYR A 43 -9.84 0.64 -12.69
N THR A 44 -9.30 -0.13 -11.76
CA THR A 44 -7.89 -0.05 -11.35
C THR A 44 -6.93 -0.69 -12.35
N MET A 45 -7.29 -1.87 -12.89
CA MET A 45 -6.38 -2.62 -13.76
C MET A 45 -5.90 -1.83 -14.98
N PRO A 46 -6.79 -1.12 -15.73
CA PRO A 46 -6.31 -0.33 -16.87
C PRO A 46 -5.34 0.78 -16.47
N LEU A 47 -5.52 1.38 -15.30
CA LEU A 47 -4.61 2.42 -14.82
C LEU A 47 -3.22 1.84 -14.55
N LEU A 48 -3.16 0.69 -13.89
CA LEU A 48 -1.89 0.04 -13.59
C LEU A 48 -1.20 -0.41 -14.89
N ASP A 49 -1.97 -0.94 -15.83
CA ASP A 49 -1.44 -1.35 -17.13
C ASP A 49 -0.89 -0.16 -17.91
N ASN A 50 -1.58 0.99 -17.83
CA ASN A 50 -1.14 2.20 -18.51
C ASN A 50 0.21 2.70 -18.00
N PHE A 51 0.51 2.47 -16.71
CA PHE A 51 1.80 2.82 -16.12
C PHE A 51 2.84 1.71 -16.23
N ASN A 52 2.48 0.57 -16.82
CA ASN A 52 3.37 -0.61 -16.96
C ASN A 52 3.83 -1.16 -15.62
N ILE A 53 2.96 -1.14 -14.61
CA ILE A 53 3.33 -1.57 -13.26
C ILE A 53 2.55 -2.78 -12.74
N THR A 54 1.56 -3.25 -13.50
CA THR A 54 0.71 -4.38 -13.08
C THR A 54 1.53 -5.61 -12.71
N GLN A 55 2.60 -5.88 -13.44
CA GLN A 55 3.42 -7.07 -13.24
C GLN A 55 4.17 -7.10 -11.91
N PHE A 56 4.29 -5.96 -11.23
CA PHE A 56 5.00 -5.89 -9.95
C PHE A 56 4.14 -6.31 -8.76
N PHE A 57 2.81 -6.39 -8.93
CA PHE A 57 1.89 -6.66 -7.84
C PHE A 57 1.53 -8.14 -7.79
N GLU A 58 1.62 -8.74 -6.59
CA GLU A 58 1.17 -10.11 -6.41
C GLU A 58 -0.35 -10.19 -6.31
N ILE A 59 -0.97 -9.23 -5.63
CA ILE A 59 -2.41 -9.20 -5.40
C ILE A 59 -2.92 -7.79 -5.65
N ILE A 60 -4.07 -7.67 -6.27
CA ILE A 60 -4.78 -6.41 -6.42
C ILE A 60 -6.17 -6.61 -5.82
N THR A 61 -6.41 -5.97 -4.68
CA THR A 61 -7.69 -6.06 -3.95
C THR A 61 -8.50 -4.82 -4.22
N GLY A 62 -9.64 -4.98 -4.91
CA GLY A 62 -10.56 -3.89 -5.22
C GLY A 62 -11.82 -3.96 -4.39
N ARG A 63 -12.74 -3.04 -4.67
CA ARG A 63 -13.99 -2.92 -3.90
C ARG A 63 -14.81 -4.21 -3.90
N GLU A 64 -14.83 -4.91 -5.03
CA GLU A 64 -15.64 -6.12 -5.18
C GLU A 64 -15.08 -7.33 -4.42
N ASN A 65 -13.84 -7.25 -3.94
CA ASN A 65 -13.19 -8.38 -3.26
C ASN A 65 -13.47 -8.40 -1.76
N VAL A 66 -14.17 -7.40 -1.23
CA VAL A 66 -14.44 -7.28 0.20
C VAL A 66 -15.88 -6.85 0.44
N GLN A 67 -16.41 -7.17 1.63
CA GLN A 67 -17.71 -6.70 2.05
C GLN A 67 -17.63 -5.30 2.65
N ASN A 68 -16.58 -5.07 3.43
CA ASN A 68 -16.40 -3.83 4.17
C ASN A 68 -15.14 -3.11 3.67
N PRO A 69 -15.31 -1.95 2.97
CA PRO A 69 -14.15 -1.21 2.46
C PRO A 69 -13.43 -0.45 3.58
N LYS A 70 -12.26 0.12 3.25
CA LYS A 70 -11.58 1.01 4.18
C LYS A 70 -12.53 2.10 4.66
N PRO A 71 -12.50 2.50 5.92
CA PRO A 71 -11.47 2.27 6.93
C PRO A 71 -11.53 0.95 7.68
N HIS A 72 -12.40 0.03 7.27
CA HIS A 72 -12.41 -1.33 7.84
C HIS A 72 -11.10 -2.04 7.48
N PRO A 73 -10.55 -2.89 8.36
CA PRO A 73 -9.30 -3.59 8.06
C PRO A 73 -9.44 -4.72 7.05
N GLU A 74 -10.65 -5.12 6.69
CA GLU A 74 -10.88 -6.28 5.82
C GLU A 74 -10.07 -6.24 4.53
N PRO A 75 -10.01 -5.13 3.77
CA PRO A 75 -9.24 -5.12 2.53
C PRO A 75 -7.77 -5.48 2.72
N ILE A 76 -7.16 -4.99 3.79
CA ILE A 76 -5.76 -5.31 4.10
C ILE A 76 -5.64 -6.77 4.52
N LEU A 77 -6.52 -7.24 5.39
CA LEU A 77 -6.46 -8.61 5.90
C LEU A 77 -6.68 -9.64 4.80
N VAL A 78 -7.63 -9.39 3.88
CA VAL A 78 -7.89 -10.28 2.75
C VAL A 78 -6.65 -10.37 1.84
N THR A 79 -6.01 -9.24 1.59
CA THR A 79 -4.81 -9.17 0.76
C THR A 79 -3.68 -9.99 1.38
N LEU A 80 -3.44 -9.81 2.68
CA LEU A 80 -2.39 -10.52 3.39
C LEU A 80 -2.64 -12.02 3.41
N GLU A 81 -3.90 -12.43 3.58
CA GLU A 81 -4.26 -13.83 3.55
C GLU A 81 -3.94 -14.46 2.20
N GLN A 82 -4.27 -13.77 1.10
CA GLN A 82 -3.97 -14.26 -0.25
C GLN A 82 -2.48 -14.30 -0.53
N MET A 83 -1.70 -13.45 0.13
CA MET A 83 -0.24 -13.43 -0.02
C MET A 83 0.44 -14.46 0.88
N ASN A 84 -0.31 -15.17 1.72
CA ASN A 84 0.25 -16.14 2.66
C ASN A 84 1.34 -15.51 3.54
N TYR A 85 1.08 -14.30 4.06
CA TYR A 85 2.07 -13.64 4.89
C TYR A 85 2.22 -14.38 6.22
N ASP A 86 3.42 -14.28 6.80
CA ASP A 86 3.71 -14.88 8.09
C ASP A 86 3.75 -13.77 9.15
N LYS A 87 2.76 -13.76 10.02
CA LYS A 87 2.59 -12.76 11.06
C LYS A 87 3.82 -12.62 11.95
N ASN A 88 4.53 -13.70 12.18
CA ASN A 88 5.69 -13.71 13.08
C ASN A 88 6.99 -13.33 12.38
N ARG A 89 7.02 -13.40 11.04
CA ARG A 89 8.22 -13.15 10.26
C ARG A 89 8.14 -11.88 9.43
N ASP A 90 6.97 -11.64 8.81
CA ASP A 90 6.83 -10.59 7.80
C ASP A 90 6.52 -9.24 8.44
N SER A 91 7.14 -8.20 7.90
CA SER A 91 6.87 -6.81 8.25
C SER A 91 5.92 -6.25 7.20
N VAL A 92 4.75 -5.76 7.62
CA VAL A 92 3.70 -5.28 6.72
C VAL A 92 3.57 -3.77 6.81
N TRP A 93 3.52 -3.11 5.66
CA TRP A 93 3.42 -1.66 5.56
C TRP A 93 2.32 -1.26 4.58
N MET A 94 1.41 -0.39 5.04
CA MET A 94 0.39 0.21 4.17
C MET A 94 0.81 1.63 3.84
N ILE A 95 0.85 1.95 2.55
CA ILE A 95 1.13 3.31 2.07
C ILE A 95 -0.18 3.90 1.55
N GLY A 96 -0.63 4.98 2.19
CA GLY A 96 -1.90 5.58 1.84
C GLY A 96 -1.87 7.10 1.90
N ASP A 97 -2.79 7.73 1.20
CA ASP A 97 -2.86 9.19 1.08
C ASP A 97 -4.05 9.78 1.83
N THR A 98 -4.86 8.95 2.49
CA THR A 98 -6.00 9.43 3.26
C THR A 98 -6.03 8.77 4.64
N LYS A 99 -6.78 9.40 5.55
CA LYS A 99 -6.97 8.82 6.90
C LYS A 99 -7.64 7.45 6.84
N LEU A 100 -8.44 7.17 5.82
CA LEU A 100 -9.12 5.88 5.70
C LEU A 100 -8.12 4.74 5.57
N ASP A 101 -7.05 4.96 4.77
CA ASP A 101 -5.98 3.98 4.60
C ASP A 101 -5.26 3.72 5.91
N LEU A 102 -4.98 4.80 6.65
CA LEU A 102 -4.19 4.72 7.88
C LEU A 102 -5.00 4.11 9.02
N ILE A 103 -6.30 4.39 9.10
CA ILE A 103 -7.18 3.76 10.06
C ILE A 103 -7.28 2.26 9.78
N ALA A 104 -7.46 1.89 8.50
CA ALA A 104 -7.52 0.49 8.12
C ALA A 104 -6.24 -0.25 8.52
N ALA A 105 -5.07 0.38 8.32
CA ALA A 105 -3.78 -0.19 8.70
C ALA A 105 -3.70 -0.39 10.22
N ARG A 106 -4.10 0.60 10.99
CA ARG A 106 -4.11 0.51 12.45
C ARG A 106 -5.01 -0.62 12.91
N GLU A 107 -6.22 -0.72 12.36
CA GLU A 107 -7.17 -1.76 12.75
C GLU A 107 -6.73 -3.15 12.29
N ALA A 108 -5.94 -3.22 11.22
CA ALA A 108 -5.34 -4.48 10.77
C ALA A 108 -4.05 -4.81 11.53
N ASN A 109 -3.60 -3.91 12.40
CA ASN A 109 -2.40 -4.07 13.20
C ASN A 109 -1.14 -4.18 12.33
N VAL A 110 -1.05 -3.35 11.31
CA VAL A 110 0.12 -3.26 10.44
C VAL A 110 0.69 -1.84 10.47
N ASN A 111 1.93 -1.70 10.02
CA ASN A 111 2.59 -0.38 9.96
C ASN A 111 2.01 0.45 8.83
N SER A 112 2.17 1.78 8.92
CA SER A 112 1.64 2.68 7.90
C SER A 112 2.59 3.82 7.61
N ILE A 113 2.48 4.33 6.37
CA ILE A 113 3.14 5.57 5.94
C ILE A 113 2.09 6.39 5.21
N GLY A 114 1.91 7.64 5.66
CA GLY A 114 1.04 8.59 4.96
C GLY A 114 1.83 9.32 3.89
N VAL A 115 1.21 9.58 2.73
CA VAL A 115 1.84 10.34 1.65
C VAL A 115 0.97 11.52 1.26
N LEU A 116 1.63 12.61 0.83
CA LEU A 116 0.97 13.90 0.62
C LEU A 116 0.52 14.15 -0.82
N CYS A 117 0.65 13.15 -1.69
CA CYS A 117 0.31 13.28 -3.11
C CYS A 117 -1.19 13.19 -3.40
N GLY A 118 -2.03 12.91 -2.38
CA GLY A 118 -3.46 12.74 -2.54
C GLY A 118 -4.27 13.85 -1.89
N TYR A 119 -5.43 13.50 -1.33
CA TYR A 119 -6.38 14.45 -0.76
C TYR A 119 -6.18 14.76 0.71
N GLY A 120 -5.38 13.98 1.43
CA GLY A 120 -5.12 14.20 2.84
C GLY A 120 -4.11 15.32 3.06
N ASN A 121 -4.13 15.93 4.24
CA ASN A 121 -3.12 16.91 4.62
C ASN A 121 -2.24 16.31 5.72
N GLU A 122 -1.04 16.86 5.87
CA GLU A 122 -0.05 16.33 6.78
C GLU A 122 -0.54 16.28 8.23
N GLU A 123 -1.20 17.33 8.68
CA GLU A 123 -1.69 17.42 10.05
C GLU A 123 -2.69 16.28 10.34
N GLU A 124 -3.63 16.05 9.42
CA GLU A 124 -4.61 14.99 9.57
C GLU A 124 -3.95 13.61 9.53
N LEU A 125 -3.03 13.40 8.58
CA LEU A 125 -2.36 12.10 8.45
C LEU A 125 -1.55 11.75 9.69
N ARG A 126 -0.90 12.75 10.29
CA ARG A 126 -0.08 12.52 11.50
C ARG A 126 -0.90 12.14 12.73
N GLU A 127 -2.21 12.28 12.69
CA GLU A 127 -3.07 11.77 13.75
C GLU A 127 -3.13 10.24 13.74
N TYR A 128 -2.83 9.61 12.62
CA TYR A 128 -2.99 8.17 12.42
C TYR A 128 -1.70 7.43 12.10
N THR A 129 -0.63 8.13 11.80
CA THR A 129 0.66 7.53 11.50
C THR A 129 1.80 8.42 11.98
N SER A 130 2.92 7.81 12.36
CA SER A 130 4.10 8.56 12.77
C SER A 130 5.00 8.92 11.58
N ILE A 131 4.75 8.35 10.39
CA ILE A 131 5.62 8.51 9.22
C ILE A 131 4.80 9.12 8.08
N VAL A 132 5.18 10.31 7.65
CA VAL A 132 4.55 10.98 6.51
C VAL A 132 5.65 11.39 5.54
N GLU A 133 5.48 11.01 4.27
CA GLU A 133 6.43 11.30 3.19
C GLU A 133 5.73 12.09 2.08
N ALA A 134 6.50 12.74 1.22
CA ALA A 134 5.95 13.58 0.18
C ALA A 134 5.12 12.78 -0.85
N ASP A 135 5.58 11.59 -1.20
CA ASP A 135 4.93 10.75 -2.20
C ASP A 135 5.30 9.28 -1.99
N ALA A 136 4.75 8.41 -2.84
CA ALA A 136 5.00 6.97 -2.74
C ALA A 136 6.48 6.63 -2.92
N LEU A 137 7.17 7.27 -3.85
CA LEU A 137 8.59 7.00 -4.08
C LEU A 137 9.42 7.27 -2.82
N ASN A 138 9.17 8.40 -2.16
CA ASN A 138 9.87 8.73 -0.92
C ASN A 138 9.51 7.78 0.21
N ALA A 139 8.26 7.31 0.27
CA ALA A 139 7.86 6.29 1.24
C ALA A 139 8.64 4.99 1.03
N ILE A 140 8.82 4.56 -0.21
CA ILE A 140 9.58 3.34 -0.52
C ILE A 140 11.07 3.55 -0.19
N LYS A 141 11.61 4.72 -0.47
CA LYS A 141 13.00 5.04 -0.11
C LYS A 141 13.21 4.97 1.40
N TYR A 142 12.22 5.44 2.17
CA TYR A 142 12.25 5.32 3.62
C TYR A 142 12.33 3.85 4.05
N LEU A 143 11.48 2.99 3.47
CA LEU A 143 11.49 1.56 3.79
C LEU A 143 12.82 0.91 3.43
N LYS A 144 13.41 1.31 2.31
CA LYS A 144 14.70 0.79 1.89
C LYS A 144 15.80 1.13 2.90
N SER A 145 15.67 2.25 3.58
CA SER A 145 16.67 2.72 4.55
C SER A 145 16.65 1.97 5.88
N LEU A 146 15.59 1.20 6.14
CA LEU A 146 15.44 0.48 7.41
C LEU A 146 16.34 -0.75 7.53
#